data_4af457b7a892239448a182d152ef8bb5
#
_entry.id   4af457b7a892239448a182d152ef8bb5
#
_cell.length_a   1.000
_cell.length_b   1.000
_cell.length_c   1.000
_cell.angle_alpha   90.00
_cell.angle_beta   90.00
_cell.angle_gamma   90.00
#
_symmetry.space_group_name_H-M   'P 1'
#
loop_
_entity.id
_entity.type
_entity.pdbx_description
1 polymer ?
#
loop_
_entity_poly.entity_id
_entity_poly.type
_entity_poly.pdbx_seq_one_letter_code
_entity_poly.pdbx_strand_id
1 'polypeptide(L)'
;CDSMRMELVTNCYGKFFQGVYRTANLGYSCKGVSSEKKLRHTGNCIAVFDADGDHDLDILGGNLSYNDLQMLYNGGSAGVSTITQQDTLYNSLDHSLYMPSWPAPFHVDIDNDGDNDLLVTSHNENASSANYHAVAFYKNTGTDVSPNFVYQHDSLLTPDMIDVGSFSYPVFFDFDKDNKPDLFIGTEGYLDNLSGMQHSKLAYYRNTSTPGASSFELVTKDFLGLSVNNYKGIFPTFGD
;
A
#
# COMPACT_ATOMS: atom_id res chain seq x y z
N CYS A 1 3.13 -12.50 -35.76
CA CYS A 1 2.70 -11.71 -34.60
C CYS A 1 2.57 -10.27 -35.05
N ASP A 2 1.31 -9.81 -35.16
CA ASP A 2 1.05 -8.42 -35.50
C ASP A 2 1.56 -7.54 -34.33
N SER A 3 2.41 -6.58 -34.67
CA SER A 3 2.94 -5.65 -33.67
C SER A 3 1.79 -4.76 -33.18
N MET A 4 1.54 -4.79 -31.86
CA MET A 4 0.58 -3.87 -31.24
C MET A 4 1.07 -2.44 -31.46
N ARG A 5 0.30 -1.64 -32.18
CA ARG A 5 0.61 -0.24 -32.45
C ARG A 5 -0.31 0.64 -31.60
N MET A 6 0.29 1.41 -30.71
CA MET A 6 -0.44 2.40 -29.91
C MET A 6 -0.43 3.74 -30.62
N GLU A 7 -1.57 4.40 -30.67
CA GLU A 7 -1.72 5.76 -31.20
C GLU A 7 -2.27 6.67 -30.10
N LEU A 8 -1.67 7.85 -29.92
CA LEU A 8 -2.17 8.85 -29.00
C LEU A 8 -3.41 9.50 -29.60
N VAL A 9 -4.60 9.18 -29.10
CA VAL A 9 -5.88 9.74 -29.54
C VAL A 9 -6.12 11.13 -28.96
N THR A 10 -5.78 11.32 -27.68
CA THR A 10 -5.93 12.62 -27.01
C THR A 10 -4.93 12.77 -25.86
N ASN A 11 -4.53 13.99 -25.57
CA ASN A 11 -3.77 14.36 -24.37
C ASN A 11 -4.67 15.04 -23.32
N CYS A 12 -5.98 14.93 -23.45
CA CYS A 12 -6.99 15.60 -22.64
C CYS A 12 -8.16 14.66 -22.35
N TYR A 13 -7.87 13.50 -21.79
CA TYR A 13 -8.89 12.56 -21.36
C TYR A 13 -9.72 13.18 -20.23
N GLY A 14 -11.05 13.02 -20.29
CA GLY A 14 -11.98 13.42 -19.22
C GLY A 14 -12.13 14.93 -18.97
N LYS A 15 -11.42 15.77 -19.69
CA LYS A 15 -11.46 17.25 -19.54
C LYS A 15 -11.22 17.72 -18.10
N PHE A 16 -10.28 17.12 -17.40
CA PHE A 16 -9.88 17.54 -16.07
C PHE A 16 -8.38 17.84 -15.99
N PHE A 17 -7.99 18.59 -14.98
CA PHE A 17 -6.60 18.84 -14.63
C PHE A 17 -6.39 18.56 -13.16
N GLN A 18 -5.49 17.63 -12.85
CA GLN A 18 -5.07 17.36 -11.49
C GLN A 18 -3.80 18.15 -11.18
N GLY A 19 -3.87 18.99 -10.16
CA GLY A 19 -2.75 19.77 -9.64
C GLY A 19 -2.11 19.10 -8.42
N VAL A 20 -1.40 19.90 -7.61
CA VAL A 20 -0.79 19.51 -6.33
C VAL A 20 -1.81 19.28 -5.22
N TYR A 21 -3.05 19.70 -5.41
CA TYR A 21 -4.11 19.59 -4.41
C TYR A 21 -4.95 18.34 -4.66
N ARG A 22 -5.62 17.84 -3.61
CA ARG A 22 -6.53 16.69 -3.69
C ARG A 22 -7.67 16.86 -4.67
N THR A 23 -8.05 18.11 -4.98
CA THR A 23 -9.15 18.39 -5.90
C THR A 23 -8.65 18.50 -7.34
N ALA A 24 -9.30 17.80 -8.25
CA ALA A 24 -9.14 18.01 -9.69
C ALA A 24 -9.99 19.20 -10.16
N ASN A 25 -9.47 19.96 -11.11
CA ASN A 25 -10.24 21.01 -11.79
C ASN A 25 -11.04 20.37 -12.95
N LEU A 26 -12.34 20.23 -12.78
CA LEU A 26 -13.25 19.64 -13.76
C LEU A 26 -13.63 20.64 -14.85
N GLY A 27 -14.05 20.12 -16.02
CA GLY A 27 -14.41 20.95 -17.17
C GLY A 27 -13.23 21.71 -17.81
N TYR A 28 -12.00 21.23 -17.59
CA TYR A 28 -10.80 21.88 -18.09
C TYR A 28 -10.74 21.90 -19.61
N SER A 29 -10.50 23.10 -20.19
CA SER A 29 -10.29 23.25 -21.62
C SER A 29 -8.83 22.98 -21.96
N CYS A 30 -8.56 21.91 -22.67
CA CYS A 30 -7.21 21.53 -23.07
C CYS A 30 -6.64 22.37 -24.23
N LYS A 31 -7.34 23.44 -24.63
CA LYS A 31 -6.85 24.38 -25.63
C LYS A 31 -5.81 25.31 -25.00
N GLY A 32 -4.58 25.26 -25.52
CA GLY A 32 -3.56 26.26 -25.23
C GLY A 32 -2.82 26.07 -23.91
N VAL A 33 -2.35 24.87 -23.65
CA VAL A 33 -1.32 24.68 -22.65
C VAL A 33 -0.05 25.36 -23.16
N SER A 34 0.13 26.64 -22.79
CA SER A 34 1.39 27.34 -23.00
C SER A 34 2.52 26.59 -22.29
N SER A 35 3.71 26.60 -22.89
CA SER A 35 4.93 25.96 -22.40
C SER A 35 5.52 26.64 -21.15
N GLU A 36 4.71 27.29 -20.34
CA GLU A 36 5.16 27.79 -19.04
C GLU A 36 5.56 26.61 -18.17
N LYS A 37 6.67 26.76 -17.48
CA LYS A 37 7.31 25.74 -16.62
C LYS A 37 6.28 25.11 -15.71
N LYS A 38 5.61 24.05 -16.19
CA LYS A 38 4.71 23.24 -15.36
C LYS A 38 5.57 22.54 -14.34
N LEU A 39 5.27 22.75 -13.08
CA LEU A 39 5.70 21.86 -12.03
C LEU A 39 5.31 20.44 -12.49
N ARG A 40 6.32 19.65 -12.83
CA ARG A 40 6.09 18.25 -13.21
C ARG A 40 5.77 17.51 -11.91
N HIS A 41 4.51 17.13 -11.77
CA HIS A 41 4.15 16.13 -10.77
C HIS A 41 4.82 14.81 -11.13
N THR A 42 5.33 14.14 -10.13
CA THR A 42 5.51 12.71 -10.16
C THR A 42 4.13 12.10 -10.46
N GLY A 43 4.05 11.17 -11.39
CA GLY A 43 2.81 10.63 -11.89
C GLY A 43 1.83 10.12 -10.84
N ASN A 44 0.61 9.81 -11.27
CA ASN A 44 -0.40 9.13 -10.46
C ASN A 44 -0.37 7.64 -10.76
N CYS A 45 -0.68 6.82 -9.76
CA CYS A 45 -1.11 5.44 -9.96
C CYS A 45 -2.62 5.44 -10.16
N ILE A 46 -3.12 4.72 -11.15
CA ILE A 46 -4.54 4.71 -11.48
C ILE A 46 -5.06 3.27 -11.66
N ALA A 47 -6.27 3.02 -11.18
CA ALA A 47 -7.13 1.93 -11.60
C ALA A 47 -8.35 2.50 -12.32
N VAL A 48 -8.93 1.73 -13.25
CA VAL A 48 -10.04 2.18 -14.08
C VAL A 48 -11.10 1.10 -14.09
N PHE A 49 -12.32 1.44 -13.64
CA PHE A 49 -13.48 0.54 -13.59
C PHE A 49 -14.76 1.37 -13.51
N ASP A 50 -15.90 0.74 -13.72
CA ASP A 50 -17.23 1.35 -13.53
C ASP A 50 -17.54 1.35 -12.02
N ALA A 51 -17.47 2.50 -11.36
CA ALA A 51 -17.60 2.61 -9.91
C ALA A 51 -19.03 2.94 -9.45
N ASP A 52 -19.86 3.50 -10.34
CA ASP A 52 -21.23 3.93 -10.00
C ASP A 52 -22.34 3.22 -10.80
N GLY A 53 -21.97 2.31 -11.71
CA GLY A 53 -22.91 1.46 -12.43
C GLY A 53 -23.54 2.12 -13.67
N ASP A 54 -22.94 3.19 -14.18
CA ASP A 54 -23.46 3.91 -15.35
C ASP A 54 -22.91 3.35 -16.67
N HIS A 55 -22.04 2.33 -16.62
CA HIS A 55 -21.35 1.67 -17.74
C HIS A 55 -20.27 2.52 -18.43
N ASP A 56 -19.85 3.59 -17.81
CA ASP A 56 -18.68 4.35 -18.20
C ASP A 56 -17.52 4.05 -17.24
N LEU A 57 -16.29 4.14 -17.72
CA LEU A 57 -15.13 3.86 -16.87
C LEU A 57 -14.72 5.09 -16.09
N ASP A 58 -14.63 4.94 -14.78
CA ASP A 58 -14.16 5.91 -13.80
C ASP A 58 -12.67 5.76 -13.53
N ILE A 59 -12.08 6.72 -12.83
CA ILE A 59 -10.66 6.70 -12.49
C ILE A 59 -10.51 6.76 -10.97
N LEU A 60 -9.96 5.69 -10.40
CA LEU A 60 -9.47 5.70 -9.02
C LEU A 60 -7.97 5.99 -9.04
N GLY A 61 -7.55 7.07 -8.41
CA GLY A 61 -6.18 7.56 -8.45
C GLY A 61 -5.53 7.73 -7.10
N GLY A 62 -4.26 7.33 -7.00
CA GLY A 62 -3.38 7.70 -5.89
C GLY A 62 -2.27 8.61 -6.36
N ASN A 63 -1.82 9.50 -5.50
CA ASN A 63 -0.83 10.53 -5.80
C ASN A 63 0.24 10.60 -4.71
N LEU A 64 1.45 11.00 -5.07
CA LEU A 64 2.55 11.20 -4.11
C LEU A 64 2.22 12.19 -2.98
N SER A 65 1.31 13.13 -3.24
CA SER A 65 1.00 14.23 -2.32
C SER A 65 -0.02 13.87 -1.24
N TYR A 66 -0.68 12.71 -1.31
CA TYR A 66 -1.70 12.30 -0.35
C TYR A 66 -1.56 10.82 0.03
N ASN A 67 -2.12 10.48 1.18
CA ASN A 67 -2.08 9.13 1.77
C ASN A 67 -3.33 8.31 1.45
N ASP A 68 -4.25 8.84 0.67
CA ASP A 68 -5.55 8.28 0.33
C ASP A 68 -5.79 8.28 -1.18
N LEU A 69 -6.90 7.68 -1.59
CA LEU A 69 -7.32 7.59 -2.98
C LEU A 69 -8.34 8.68 -3.31
N GLN A 70 -8.34 9.09 -4.57
CA GLN A 70 -9.32 10.01 -5.16
C GLN A 70 -10.09 9.27 -6.26
N MET A 71 -11.41 9.31 -6.21
CA MET A 71 -12.28 8.85 -7.29
C MET A 71 -12.70 10.02 -8.18
N LEU A 72 -12.61 9.82 -9.47
CA LEU A 72 -13.07 10.74 -10.52
C LEU A 72 -14.13 10.03 -11.35
N TYR A 73 -15.38 10.49 -11.24
CA TYR A 73 -16.52 9.88 -11.91
C TYR A 73 -16.71 10.44 -13.31
N ASN A 74 -16.82 9.56 -14.29
CA ASN A 74 -17.06 9.89 -15.68
C ASN A 74 -18.57 9.94 -15.94
N GLY A 75 -19.14 11.11 -16.10
CA GLY A 75 -20.54 11.28 -16.48
C GLY A 75 -20.71 11.61 -17.96
N GLY A 76 -19.78 11.16 -18.79
CA GLY A 76 -19.80 11.35 -20.25
C GLY A 76 -20.54 10.27 -20.99
N SER A 77 -19.79 9.49 -21.75
CA SER A 77 -20.26 8.28 -22.44
C SER A 77 -19.07 7.41 -22.78
N ALA A 78 -19.31 6.13 -23.09
CA ALA A 78 -18.25 5.20 -23.49
C ALA A 78 -17.38 5.70 -24.66
N GLY A 79 -17.86 6.65 -25.47
CA GLY A 79 -17.12 7.23 -26.59
C GLY A 79 -16.48 8.58 -26.28
N VAL A 80 -16.96 9.32 -25.28
CA VAL A 80 -16.49 10.67 -24.94
C VAL A 80 -16.46 10.83 -23.41
N SER A 81 -15.32 10.61 -22.85
CA SER A 81 -15.13 10.78 -21.40
C SER A 81 -15.18 12.23 -20.98
N THR A 82 -15.92 12.50 -19.92
CA THR A 82 -15.97 13.82 -19.26
C THR A 82 -16.14 13.61 -17.76
N ILE A 83 -15.11 13.92 -16.98
CA ILE A 83 -15.19 13.81 -15.52
C ILE A 83 -16.10 14.91 -15.01
N THR A 84 -17.18 14.51 -14.34
CA THR A 84 -18.24 15.40 -13.85
C THR A 84 -18.29 15.51 -12.33
N GLN A 85 -17.81 14.49 -11.63
CA GLN A 85 -17.80 14.45 -10.17
C GLN A 85 -16.46 13.92 -9.66
N GLN A 86 -16.15 14.18 -8.40
CA GLN A 86 -14.98 13.67 -7.71
C GLN A 86 -15.28 13.41 -6.23
N ASP A 87 -14.70 12.33 -5.70
CA ASP A 87 -14.59 12.10 -4.27
C ASP A 87 -13.11 12.17 -3.91
N THR A 88 -12.74 13.15 -3.10
CA THR A 88 -11.33 13.44 -2.79
C THR A 88 -10.76 12.56 -1.68
N LEU A 89 -11.59 11.78 -1.02
CA LEU A 89 -11.21 10.85 0.06
C LEU A 89 -11.69 9.42 -0.19
N TYR A 90 -12.31 9.18 -1.33
CA TYR A 90 -12.97 7.94 -1.72
C TYR A 90 -13.67 7.24 -0.56
N ASN A 91 -14.75 7.87 -0.09
CA ASN A 91 -15.50 7.43 1.08
C ASN A 91 -16.33 6.14 0.88
N SER A 92 -16.31 5.56 -0.33
CA SER A 92 -16.99 4.28 -0.60
C SER A 92 -16.29 3.08 0.04
N LEU A 93 -15.09 3.26 0.57
CA LEU A 93 -14.40 2.24 1.34
C LEU A 93 -14.95 2.19 2.77
N ASP A 94 -15.25 0.98 3.26
CA ASP A 94 -15.73 0.75 4.63
C ASP A 94 -14.65 0.99 5.71
N HIS A 95 -13.41 1.05 5.30
CA HIS A 95 -12.25 1.31 6.14
C HIS A 95 -11.38 2.39 5.52
N SER A 96 -11.09 3.44 6.29
CA SER A 96 -10.24 4.53 5.82
C SER A 96 -8.85 4.02 5.48
N LEU A 97 -8.48 4.15 4.23
CA LEU A 97 -7.15 3.80 3.76
C LEU A 97 -6.14 4.84 4.26
N TYR A 98 -5.12 4.37 4.94
CA TYR A 98 -3.94 5.17 5.26
C TYR A 98 -2.70 4.46 4.71
N MET A 99 -2.13 4.99 3.65
CA MET A 99 -0.86 4.53 3.11
C MET A 99 0.23 5.57 3.35
N PRO A 100 1.46 5.17 3.72
CA PRO A 100 2.53 6.12 4.07
C PRO A 100 2.83 7.13 2.98
N SER A 101 2.78 6.70 1.72
CA SER A 101 2.94 7.58 0.56
C SER A 101 2.48 6.88 -0.72
N TRP A 102 2.04 7.67 -1.66
CA TRP A 102 1.72 7.26 -3.02
C TRP A 102 0.90 5.97 -3.12
N PRO A 103 -0.34 5.96 -2.66
CA PRO A 103 -1.21 4.80 -2.77
C PRO A 103 -1.41 4.42 -4.24
N ALA A 104 -1.25 3.13 -4.55
CA ALA A 104 -1.40 2.58 -5.89
C ALA A 104 -2.54 1.57 -5.90
N PRO A 105 -3.70 1.90 -6.48
CA PRO A 105 -4.84 1.00 -6.59
C PRO A 105 -4.66 0.00 -7.74
N PHE A 106 -5.14 -1.23 -7.53
CA PHE A 106 -5.23 -2.30 -8.53
C PHE A 106 -6.62 -2.93 -8.42
N HIS A 107 -7.31 -3.03 -9.55
CA HIS A 107 -8.64 -3.65 -9.66
C HIS A 107 -8.48 -5.01 -10.34
N VAL A 108 -8.63 -6.09 -9.59
CA VAL A 108 -8.30 -7.46 -10.04
C VAL A 108 -9.04 -8.50 -9.19
N ASP A 109 -9.55 -9.55 -9.80
CA ASP A 109 -10.15 -10.71 -9.11
C ASP A 109 -9.05 -11.51 -8.38
N ILE A 110 -9.00 -11.40 -7.05
CA ILE A 110 -7.96 -12.02 -6.21
C ILE A 110 -8.39 -13.39 -5.69
N ASP A 111 -9.66 -13.55 -5.35
CA ASP A 111 -10.16 -14.80 -4.79
C ASP A 111 -10.83 -15.71 -5.83
N ASN A 112 -10.83 -15.28 -7.08
CA ASN A 112 -11.34 -16.00 -8.24
C ASN A 112 -12.85 -16.29 -8.12
N ASP A 113 -13.61 -15.35 -7.59
CA ASP A 113 -15.07 -15.44 -7.49
C ASP A 113 -15.79 -14.83 -8.71
N GLY A 114 -15.06 -14.15 -9.59
CA GLY A 114 -15.52 -13.60 -10.86
C GLY A 114 -15.79 -12.11 -10.83
N ASP A 115 -15.71 -11.46 -9.67
CA ASP A 115 -15.81 -10.00 -9.52
C ASP A 115 -14.44 -9.43 -9.11
N ASN A 116 -14.05 -8.29 -9.69
CA ASN A 116 -12.75 -7.72 -9.37
C ASN A 116 -12.76 -7.03 -8.01
N ASP A 117 -11.73 -7.31 -7.23
CA ASP A 117 -11.44 -6.73 -5.93
C ASP A 117 -10.58 -5.47 -6.04
N LEU A 118 -10.37 -4.78 -4.92
CA LEU A 118 -9.47 -3.66 -4.85
C LEU A 118 -8.25 -3.98 -3.95
N LEU A 119 -7.07 -3.93 -4.56
CA LEU A 119 -5.81 -3.90 -3.84
C LEU A 119 -5.26 -2.49 -3.82
N VAL A 120 -4.68 -2.09 -2.70
CA VAL A 120 -3.95 -0.82 -2.61
C VAL A 120 -2.58 -1.06 -2.00
N THR A 121 -1.54 -0.66 -2.72
CA THR A 121 -0.16 -0.71 -2.24
C THR A 121 0.37 0.70 -2.01
N SER A 122 1.48 0.83 -1.31
CA SER A 122 2.19 2.10 -1.17
C SER A 122 3.60 2.02 -1.71
N HIS A 123 4.08 3.12 -2.27
CA HIS A 123 5.50 3.28 -2.54
C HIS A 123 6.15 3.91 -1.32
N ASN A 124 6.83 3.11 -0.52
CA ASN A 124 7.46 3.56 0.71
C ASN A 124 8.97 3.32 0.66
N GLU A 125 9.73 4.38 0.51
CA GLU A 125 11.20 4.35 0.51
C GLU A 125 11.82 4.61 1.89
N ASN A 126 11.00 4.82 2.91
CA ASN A 126 11.51 5.10 4.25
C ASN A 126 11.97 3.80 4.89
N ALA A 127 13.28 3.65 5.08
CA ALA A 127 13.90 2.49 5.73
C ALA A 127 13.39 2.21 7.16
N SER A 128 12.73 3.18 7.77
CA SER A 128 12.19 3.07 9.14
C SER A 128 10.73 2.62 9.18
N SER A 129 10.07 2.49 8.03
CA SER A 129 8.66 2.10 7.99
C SER A 129 8.49 0.59 8.09
N ALA A 130 7.38 0.18 8.70
CA ALA A 130 6.96 -1.21 8.68
C ALA A 130 6.49 -1.59 7.27
N ASN A 131 7.10 -2.62 6.68
CA ASN A 131 6.70 -3.13 5.37
C ASN A 131 5.63 -4.23 5.46
N TYR A 132 5.24 -4.59 6.68
CA TYR A 132 4.22 -5.58 6.94
C TYR A 132 2.83 -5.15 6.45
N HIS A 133 2.48 -3.87 6.61
CA HIS A 133 1.21 -3.26 6.16
C HIS A 133 1.39 -2.61 4.79
N ALA A 134 1.86 -3.38 3.81
CA ALA A 134 2.23 -2.85 2.51
C ALA A 134 1.14 -3.01 1.44
N VAL A 135 0.19 -3.94 1.64
CA VAL A 135 -0.83 -4.29 0.66
C VAL A 135 -2.19 -4.41 1.35
N ALA A 136 -3.02 -3.38 1.24
CA ALA A 136 -4.40 -3.42 1.70
C ALA A 136 -5.28 -4.18 0.69
N PHE A 137 -6.09 -5.09 1.20
CA PHE A 137 -7.04 -5.87 0.43
C PHE A 137 -8.47 -5.53 0.83
N TYR A 138 -9.26 -5.17 -0.16
CA TYR A 138 -10.70 -4.93 -0.06
C TYR A 138 -11.40 -5.90 -1.00
N LYS A 139 -12.16 -6.84 -0.43
CA LYS A 139 -12.98 -7.77 -1.21
C LYS A 139 -14.17 -7.04 -1.81
N ASN A 140 -14.44 -7.25 -3.09
CA ASN A 140 -15.68 -6.83 -3.70
C ASN A 140 -16.80 -7.80 -3.31
N THR A 141 -17.79 -7.34 -2.58
CA THR A 141 -19.01 -8.11 -2.23
C THR A 141 -20.21 -7.70 -3.07
N GLY A 142 -20.00 -6.81 -4.03
CA GLY A 142 -20.95 -6.39 -5.06
C GLY A 142 -20.72 -7.11 -6.37
N THR A 143 -20.61 -6.34 -7.43
CA THR A 143 -20.28 -6.82 -8.79
C THR A 143 -19.34 -5.83 -9.48
N ASP A 144 -18.73 -6.21 -10.61
CA ASP A 144 -17.84 -5.31 -11.37
C ASP A 144 -18.50 -4.00 -11.83
N VAL A 145 -19.82 -3.97 -11.98
CA VAL A 145 -20.59 -2.78 -12.39
C VAL A 145 -21.29 -2.07 -11.22
N SER A 146 -21.15 -2.59 -10.02
CA SER A 146 -21.65 -1.98 -8.78
C SER A 146 -20.81 -2.51 -7.62
N PRO A 147 -19.54 -2.11 -7.54
CA PRO A 147 -18.61 -2.65 -6.57
C PRO A 147 -18.95 -2.20 -5.15
N ASN A 148 -18.77 -3.11 -4.21
CA ASN A 148 -18.88 -2.85 -2.79
C ASN A 148 -17.64 -3.40 -2.09
N PHE A 149 -16.62 -2.58 -1.96
CA PHE A 149 -15.33 -2.97 -1.41
C PHE A 149 -15.34 -3.00 0.11
N VAL A 150 -15.18 -4.20 0.67
CA VAL A 150 -15.13 -4.45 2.12
C VAL A 150 -13.71 -4.79 2.54
N TYR A 151 -13.15 -3.99 3.45
CA TYR A 151 -11.80 -4.18 3.97
C TYR A 151 -11.63 -5.57 4.59
N GLN A 152 -10.54 -6.23 4.25
CA GLN A 152 -10.15 -7.52 4.81
C GLN A 152 -8.95 -7.37 5.74
N HIS A 153 -7.84 -6.90 5.22
CA HIS A 153 -6.59 -6.64 5.94
C HIS A 153 -5.63 -5.82 5.07
N ASP A 154 -4.54 -5.33 5.66
CA ASP A 154 -3.50 -4.54 5.00
C ASP A 154 -2.16 -5.27 4.84
N SER A 155 -2.17 -6.57 5.04
CA SER A 155 -0.99 -7.45 5.02
C SER A 155 -1.14 -8.61 4.05
N LEU A 156 -1.78 -8.39 2.89
CA LEU A 156 -1.93 -9.42 1.88
C LEU A 156 -0.54 -9.92 1.42
N LEU A 157 -0.33 -11.24 1.46
CA LEU A 157 0.93 -11.94 1.16
C LEU A 157 2.08 -11.66 2.14
N THR A 158 1.86 -10.91 3.21
CA THR A 158 2.90 -10.57 4.18
C THR A 158 2.65 -11.05 5.63
N PRO A 159 1.65 -11.91 5.94
CA PRO A 159 1.36 -12.29 7.32
C PRO A 159 2.53 -12.99 8.02
N ASP A 160 3.31 -13.78 7.26
CA ASP A 160 4.46 -14.54 7.76
C ASP A 160 5.80 -13.82 7.54
N MET A 161 5.78 -12.57 7.12
CA MET A 161 6.99 -11.79 6.86
C MET A 161 7.65 -11.38 8.18
N ILE A 162 8.95 -11.65 8.30
CA ILE A 162 9.78 -11.12 9.38
C ILE A 162 10.07 -9.65 9.08
N ASP A 163 9.24 -8.77 9.63
CA ASP A 163 9.48 -7.33 9.62
C ASP A 163 9.86 -6.87 11.03
N VAL A 164 11.09 -6.45 11.16
CA VAL A 164 11.70 -5.98 12.42
C VAL A 164 12.11 -4.51 12.36
N GLY A 165 11.66 -3.77 11.35
CA GLY A 165 12.05 -2.38 11.11
C GLY A 165 13.40 -2.26 10.42
N SER A 166 14.14 -1.21 10.73
CA SER A 166 15.43 -0.93 10.08
C SER A 166 16.59 -1.66 10.75
N PHE A 167 17.55 -2.09 9.93
CA PHE A 167 18.84 -2.70 10.34
C PHE A 167 18.68 -3.94 11.24
N SER A 168 18.56 -5.10 10.62
CA SER A 168 18.37 -6.39 11.31
C SER A 168 19.71 -7.01 11.71
N TYR A 169 19.85 -7.36 12.97
CA TYR A 169 21.02 -8.06 13.55
C TYR A 169 20.58 -9.41 14.12
N PRO A 170 20.50 -10.48 13.30
CA PRO A 170 20.06 -11.79 13.74
C PRO A 170 21.15 -12.52 14.51
N VAL A 171 20.74 -13.26 15.55
CA VAL A 171 21.56 -14.21 16.27
C VAL A 171 20.73 -15.42 16.63
N PHE A 172 21.34 -16.60 16.58
CA PHE A 172 20.71 -17.86 16.97
C PHE A 172 21.26 -18.33 18.32
N PHE A 173 20.35 -18.72 19.21
CA PHE A 173 20.68 -19.25 20.52
C PHE A 173 19.55 -20.15 21.03
N ASP A 174 19.86 -21.32 21.55
CA ASP A 174 18.88 -22.24 22.14
C ASP A 174 18.48 -21.71 23.53
N PHE A 175 17.46 -20.82 23.54
CA PHE A 175 17.04 -20.10 24.72
C PHE A 175 16.19 -20.95 25.68
N ASP A 176 15.30 -21.76 25.12
CA ASP A 176 14.39 -22.59 25.91
C ASP A 176 14.96 -24.03 26.20
N LYS A 177 16.17 -24.32 25.70
CA LYS A 177 16.92 -25.56 25.89
C LYS A 177 16.23 -26.78 25.32
N ASP A 178 15.55 -26.60 24.18
CA ASP A 178 14.92 -27.72 23.45
C ASP A 178 15.85 -28.36 22.39
N ASN A 179 17.11 -27.94 22.33
CA ASN A 179 18.15 -28.28 21.35
C ASN A 179 17.87 -27.77 19.93
N LYS A 180 17.03 -26.76 19.78
CA LYS A 180 16.84 -26.05 18.52
C LYS A 180 17.21 -24.58 18.72
N PRO A 181 18.11 -24.05 17.88
CA PRO A 181 18.46 -22.63 18.03
C PRO A 181 17.27 -21.73 17.68
N ASP A 182 16.85 -20.92 18.63
CA ASP A 182 15.88 -19.86 18.45
C ASP A 182 16.49 -18.66 17.73
N LEU A 183 15.65 -17.78 17.16
CA LEU A 183 16.11 -16.60 16.46
C LEU A 183 15.80 -15.34 17.25
N PHE A 184 16.84 -14.58 17.55
CA PHE A 184 16.73 -13.23 18.09
C PHE A 184 17.19 -12.22 17.06
N ILE A 185 16.43 -11.11 16.89
CA ILE A 185 16.78 -10.07 15.92
C ILE A 185 16.75 -8.72 16.61
N GLY A 186 17.94 -8.15 16.80
CA GLY A 186 18.08 -6.76 17.25
C GLY A 186 17.88 -5.78 16.09
N THR A 187 17.36 -4.60 16.36
CA THR A 187 17.04 -3.61 15.33
C THR A 187 17.54 -2.21 15.72
N GLU A 188 17.71 -1.32 14.76
CA GLU A 188 17.84 0.11 15.05
C GLU A 188 16.50 0.77 15.36
N GLY A 189 15.40 0.20 14.87
CA GLY A 189 14.09 0.59 15.35
C GLY A 189 12.96 0.48 14.35
N TYR A 190 11.78 0.49 14.94
CA TYR A 190 10.53 0.71 14.25
C TYR A 190 10.19 2.19 14.28
N LEU A 191 9.65 2.70 13.20
CA LEU A 191 9.06 4.04 13.19
C LEU A 191 7.72 3.99 13.93
N ASP A 192 7.61 4.75 15.00
CA ASP A 192 6.32 5.06 15.60
C ASP A 192 5.63 6.16 14.78
N ASN A 193 4.58 5.80 14.08
CA ASN A 193 3.84 6.71 13.20
C ASN A 193 3.18 7.88 13.94
N LEU A 194 2.94 7.75 15.25
CA LEU A 194 2.33 8.82 16.06
C LEU A 194 3.37 9.85 16.56
N SER A 195 4.53 9.36 16.98
CA SER A 195 5.58 10.22 17.52
C SER A 195 6.68 10.55 16.52
N GLY A 196 6.78 9.83 15.43
CA GLY A 196 7.90 9.92 14.47
C GLY A 196 9.24 9.45 15.03
N MET A 197 9.25 8.80 16.21
CA MET A 197 10.47 8.30 16.85
C MET A 197 10.73 6.85 16.44
N GLN A 198 12.02 6.52 16.34
CA GLN A 198 12.47 5.14 16.18
C GLN A 198 12.72 4.51 17.55
N HIS A 199 12.21 3.30 17.74
CA HIS A 199 12.42 2.53 18.96
C HIS A 199 13.14 1.23 18.62
N SER A 200 14.40 1.11 19.06
CA SER A 200 15.14 -0.14 18.93
C SER A 200 14.50 -1.23 19.77
N LYS A 201 14.35 -2.40 19.21
CA LYS A 201 13.71 -3.58 19.82
C LYS A 201 14.55 -4.81 19.61
N LEU A 202 14.30 -5.82 20.43
CA LEU A 202 14.81 -7.16 20.27
C LEU A 202 13.63 -8.10 20.03
N ALA A 203 13.49 -8.59 18.79
CA ALA A 203 12.48 -9.58 18.47
C ALA A 203 12.96 -10.98 18.84
N TYR A 204 12.06 -11.82 19.37
CA TYR A 204 12.31 -13.22 19.69
C TYR A 204 11.33 -14.10 18.95
N TYR A 205 11.89 -15.05 18.18
CA TYR A 205 11.17 -16.09 17.46
C TYR A 205 11.63 -17.45 18.00
N ARG A 206 10.69 -18.25 18.49
CA ARG A 206 10.94 -19.64 18.91
C ARG A 206 11.06 -20.53 17.68
N ASN A 207 12.03 -21.44 17.71
CA ASN A 207 12.20 -22.44 16.68
C ASN A 207 11.27 -23.62 16.90
N THR A 208 10.24 -23.73 16.07
CA THR A 208 9.26 -24.83 16.08
C THR A 208 9.50 -25.84 14.95
N SER A 209 10.69 -25.83 14.35
CA SER A 209 11.05 -26.69 13.22
C SER A 209 10.95 -28.18 13.57
N THR A 210 10.56 -28.93 12.54
CA THR A 210 10.58 -30.41 12.56
C THR A 210 11.55 -30.90 11.50
N PRO A 211 11.99 -32.18 11.55
CA PRO A 211 12.89 -32.72 10.53
C PRO A 211 12.34 -32.52 9.11
N GLY A 212 13.09 -31.79 8.29
CA GLY A 212 12.72 -31.47 6.91
C GLY A 212 11.83 -30.22 6.70
N ALA A 213 11.38 -29.58 7.79
CA ALA A 213 10.57 -28.34 7.69
C ALA A 213 11.02 -27.29 8.72
N SER A 214 11.56 -26.17 8.23
CA SER A 214 11.92 -25.04 9.08
C SER A 214 10.67 -24.24 9.46
N SER A 215 10.54 -23.91 10.75
CA SER A 215 9.42 -23.10 11.26
C SER A 215 9.86 -22.27 12.45
N PHE A 216 9.44 -21.01 12.50
CA PHE A 216 9.69 -20.10 13.61
C PHE A 216 8.39 -19.38 13.99
N GLU A 217 8.12 -19.31 15.28
CA GLU A 217 6.95 -18.64 15.83
C GLU A 217 7.38 -17.33 16.52
N LEU A 218 6.76 -16.21 16.14
CA LEU A 218 7.01 -14.94 16.81
C LEU A 218 6.45 -14.98 18.24
N VAL A 219 7.34 -14.91 19.23
CA VAL A 219 6.95 -14.82 20.65
C VAL A 219 6.71 -13.37 21.04
N THR A 220 7.61 -12.47 20.66
CA THR A 220 7.48 -11.04 20.92
C THR A 220 8.38 -10.22 20.00
N LYS A 221 7.91 -9.03 19.62
CA LYS A 221 8.74 -8.02 18.92
C LYS A 221 9.58 -7.17 19.86
N ASP A 222 9.37 -7.24 21.17
CA ASP A 222 10.09 -6.45 22.19
C ASP A 222 10.48 -7.31 23.40
N PHE A 223 11.40 -8.23 23.18
CA PHE A 223 11.93 -9.13 24.21
C PHE A 223 12.64 -8.30 25.28
N LEU A 224 12.33 -8.58 26.56
CA LEU A 224 12.76 -7.85 27.75
C LEU A 224 12.25 -6.38 27.82
N GLY A 225 11.35 -5.95 26.98
CA GLY A 225 10.81 -4.59 26.99
C GLY A 225 11.87 -3.50 26.76
N LEU A 226 12.85 -3.78 25.88
CA LEU A 226 14.01 -2.88 25.71
C LEU A 226 13.65 -1.55 25.03
N SER A 227 12.51 -1.49 24.34
CA SER A 227 12.06 -0.29 23.62
C SER A 227 11.89 0.94 24.53
N VAL A 228 11.62 0.74 25.82
CA VAL A 228 11.45 1.84 26.78
C VAL A 228 12.74 2.63 27.07
N ASN A 229 13.89 2.06 26.75
CA ASN A 229 15.19 2.65 27.12
C ASN A 229 15.76 3.60 26.06
N ASN A 230 15.07 3.84 24.96
CA ASN A 230 15.51 4.70 23.83
C ASN A 230 16.91 4.37 23.30
N TYR A 231 17.26 3.09 23.23
CA TYR A 231 18.51 2.64 22.62
C TYR A 231 18.52 3.00 21.12
N LYS A 232 19.73 3.24 20.60
CA LYS A 232 19.98 3.47 19.18
C LYS A 232 20.71 2.26 18.60
N GLY A 233 19.94 1.23 18.30
CA GLY A 233 20.45 -0.08 17.84
C GLY A 233 20.66 -1.07 18.98
N ILE A 234 20.20 -2.28 18.76
CA ILE A 234 20.38 -3.44 19.64
C ILE A 234 21.13 -4.50 18.87
N PHE A 235 22.29 -4.89 19.38
CA PHE A 235 23.18 -5.88 18.79
C PHE A 235 23.28 -7.08 19.74
N PRO A 236 22.38 -8.07 19.64
CA PRO A 236 22.35 -9.18 20.59
C PRO A 236 23.56 -10.08 20.43
N THR A 237 24.06 -10.57 21.56
CA THR A 237 25.03 -11.65 21.64
C THR A 237 24.68 -12.50 22.85
N PHE A 238 24.83 -13.81 22.73
CA PHE A 238 24.57 -14.76 23.80
C PHE A 238 25.84 -15.56 24.06
N GLY A 239 26.01 -16.00 25.30
CA GLY A 239 27.10 -16.85 25.75
C GLY A 239 26.60 -17.74 26.87
N ASP A 240 27.22 -18.90 27.00
CA ASP A 240 27.00 -19.85 28.11
C ASP A 240 27.65 -19.38 29.41
#